data_c2bb12d6ffa950c595c521d7fa60a618
#
_entry.id   c2bb12d6ffa950c595c521d7fa60a618
#
_cell.length_a   1.000
_cell.length_b   1.000
_cell.length_c   1.000
_cell.angle_alpha   90.00
_cell.angle_beta   90.00
_cell.angle_gamma   90.00
#
_symmetry.space_group_name_H-M   'P 1'
#
loop_
_entity.id
_entity.type
_entity.pdbx_description
1 polymer ?
#
loop_
_entity_poly.entity_id
_entity_poly.type
_entity_poly.pdbx_seq_one_letter_code
_entity_poly.pdbx_strand_id
1 'polypeptide(L)'
;MQAVTLQADVRSPEACQKLVEDTAAAFGRIDVLVNNAGITADKLLLRMTEADFDNVLATNLKGAFFCTKAACRFMMHQRYGRIISVSSVVGLHGNAGQANYAASKAGLIGLTKSAAKEYAARNITANVVAPGFIATDMTAVLSEPARAAAEAAIPAGKIGHAEDVAAAVAFLAGEQAGYITGQVLCVDGGMGM
;
A
#
# COMPACT_ATOMS: atom_id res chain seq x y z
N MET A 1 1.68 -6.26 -24.58
CA MET A 1 1.94 -6.41 -23.12
C MET A 1 1.49 -7.80 -22.72
N GLN A 2 2.30 -8.57 -21.99
CA GLN A 2 1.91 -9.88 -21.45
C GLN A 2 1.43 -9.69 -20.01
N ALA A 3 0.28 -10.29 -19.65
CA ALA A 3 -0.30 -10.25 -18.34
C ALA A 3 -0.76 -11.65 -17.90
N VAL A 4 -0.64 -11.93 -16.60
CA VAL A 4 -1.10 -13.17 -15.97
C VAL A 4 -1.93 -12.80 -14.74
N THR A 5 -3.05 -13.48 -14.52
CA THR A 5 -3.88 -13.33 -13.34
C THR A 5 -3.69 -14.54 -12.43
N LEU A 6 -3.32 -14.31 -11.18
CA LEU A 6 -3.12 -15.33 -10.16
C LEU A 6 -3.97 -14.98 -8.93
N GLN A 7 -4.81 -15.91 -8.49
CA GLN A 7 -5.62 -15.72 -7.29
C GLN A 7 -4.87 -16.15 -6.05
N ALA A 8 -4.79 -15.27 -5.03
CA ALA A 8 -4.15 -15.56 -3.75
C ALA A 8 -4.83 -14.82 -2.60
N ASP A 9 -4.94 -15.47 -1.44
CA ASP A 9 -5.28 -14.80 -0.19
C ASP A 9 -3.97 -14.32 0.47
N VAL A 10 -3.78 -13.01 0.51
CA VAL A 10 -2.55 -12.41 1.07
C VAL A 10 -2.39 -12.63 2.58
N ARG A 11 -3.41 -13.13 3.27
CA ARG A 11 -3.33 -13.53 4.69
C ARG A 11 -2.57 -14.84 4.88
N SER A 12 -2.44 -15.69 3.82
CA SER A 12 -1.66 -16.93 3.87
C SER A 12 -0.22 -16.68 3.41
N PRO A 13 0.78 -16.95 4.26
CA PRO A 13 2.19 -16.88 3.88
C PRO A 13 2.52 -17.76 2.66
N GLU A 14 1.95 -18.95 2.61
CA GLU A 14 2.17 -19.94 1.54
C GLU A 14 1.59 -19.43 0.21
N ALA A 15 0.37 -18.84 0.25
CA ALA A 15 -0.25 -18.26 -0.94
C ALA A 15 0.56 -17.06 -1.47
N CYS A 16 1.07 -16.19 -0.59
CA CYS A 16 1.93 -15.08 -0.97
C CYS A 16 3.25 -15.56 -1.59
N GLN A 17 3.88 -16.58 -1.00
CA GLN A 17 5.10 -17.15 -1.54
C GLN A 17 4.85 -17.74 -2.94
N LYS A 18 3.81 -18.57 -3.07
CA LYS A 18 3.43 -19.18 -4.34
C LYS A 18 3.09 -18.14 -5.41
N LEU A 19 2.36 -17.07 -5.06
CA LEU A 19 2.03 -15.96 -5.97
C LEU A 19 3.30 -15.35 -6.60
N VAL A 20 4.31 -15.08 -5.77
CA VAL A 20 5.58 -14.49 -6.21
C VAL A 20 6.38 -15.49 -7.04
N GLU A 21 6.45 -16.76 -6.63
CA GLU A 21 7.15 -17.82 -7.36
C GLU A 21 6.52 -18.06 -8.75
N ASP A 22 5.19 -18.17 -8.83
CA ASP A 22 4.46 -18.34 -10.09
C ASP A 22 4.67 -17.12 -11.01
N THR A 23 4.71 -15.92 -10.45
CA THR A 23 5.01 -14.69 -11.21
C THR A 23 6.45 -14.73 -11.75
N ALA A 24 7.41 -15.11 -10.91
CA ALA A 24 8.80 -15.24 -11.35
C ALA A 24 8.97 -16.32 -12.42
N ALA A 25 8.24 -17.44 -12.31
CA ALA A 25 8.25 -18.50 -13.31
C ALA A 25 7.66 -18.03 -14.67
N ALA A 26 6.61 -17.20 -14.63
CA ALA A 26 5.97 -16.67 -15.84
C ALA A 26 6.81 -15.63 -16.58
N PHE A 27 7.55 -14.76 -15.85
CA PHE A 27 8.25 -13.62 -16.44
C PHE A 27 9.79 -13.69 -16.30
N GLY A 28 10.32 -14.69 -15.61
CA GLY A 28 11.76 -14.89 -15.40
C GLY A 28 12.37 -14.01 -14.29
N ARG A 29 11.65 -12.98 -13.80
CA ARG A 29 12.15 -12.02 -12.82
C ARG A 29 11.02 -11.31 -12.08
N ILE A 30 11.36 -10.64 -10.96
CA ILE A 30 10.48 -9.74 -10.20
C ILE A 30 11.17 -8.38 -10.07
N ASP A 31 10.71 -7.39 -10.79
CA ASP A 31 11.30 -6.04 -10.77
C ASP A 31 10.58 -5.09 -9.83
N VAL A 32 9.26 -5.18 -9.80
CA VAL A 32 8.40 -4.29 -9.03
C VAL A 32 7.40 -5.12 -8.23
N LEU A 33 7.29 -4.79 -6.94
CA LEU A 33 6.21 -5.26 -6.07
C LEU A 33 5.38 -4.07 -5.63
N VAL A 34 4.06 -4.11 -5.89
CA VAL A 34 3.11 -3.14 -5.37
C VAL A 34 2.21 -3.83 -4.33
N ASN A 35 2.40 -3.49 -3.06
CA ASN A 35 1.53 -3.94 -1.97
C ASN A 35 0.30 -3.02 -1.91
N ASN A 36 -0.75 -3.38 -2.64
CA ASN A 36 -1.98 -2.59 -2.73
C ASN A 36 -3.18 -3.26 -2.02
N ALA A 37 -3.17 -4.57 -1.84
CA ALA A 37 -4.26 -5.29 -1.19
C ALA A 37 -4.59 -4.70 0.19
N GLY A 38 -5.86 -4.42 0.42
CA GLY A 38 -6.31 -3.83 1.68
C GLY A 38 -7.81 -3.82 1.84
N ILE A 39 -8.23 -3.85 3.09
CA ILE A 39 -9.64 -3.79 3.51
C ILE A 39 -9.80 -2.76 4.63
N THR A 40 -11.04 -2.33 4.86
CA THR A 40 -11.47 -1.58 6.04
C THR A 40 -12.52 -2.38 6.83
N ALA A 41 -12.60 -2.13 8.13
CA ALA A 41 -13.68 -2.61 9.00
C ALA A 41 -13.92 -1.53 10.07
N ASP A 42 -14.56 -0.45 9.63
CA ASP A 42 -14.69 0.80 10.38
C ASP A 42 -15.70 0.64 11.52
N LYS A 43 -15.24 0.88 12.73
CA LYS A 43 -16.03 0.89 13.96
C LYS A 43 -15.39 1.83 14.98
N LEU A 44 -16.22 2.52 15.79
CA LEU A 44 -15.71 3.25 16.95
C LEU A 44 -14.90 2.32 17.86
N LEU A 45 -13.82 2.80 18.45
CA LEU A 45 -12.86 2.02 19.22
C LEU A 45 -13.52 1.12 20.28
N LEU A 46 -14.51 1.65 21.01
CA LEU A 46 -15.24 0.88 22.02
C LEU A 46 -16.14 -0.23 21.47
N ARG A 47 -16.43 -0.23 20.17
CA ARG A 47 -17.26 -1.24 19.50
C ARG A 47 -16.45 -2.15 18.58
N MET A 48 -15.16 -1.85 18.41
CA MET A 48 -14.26 -2.65 17.58
C MET A 48 -13.93 -3.95 18.29
N THR A 49 -14.17 -5.07 17.63
CA THR A 49 -13.83 -6.39 18.16
C THR A 49 -12.38 -6.74 17.79
N GLU A 50 -11.80 -7.70 18.51
CA GLU A 50 -10.50 -8.30 18.18
C GLU A 50 -10.47 -8.80 16.72
N ALA A 51 -11.53 -9.49 16.29
CA ALA A 51 -11.64 -9.99 14.92
C ALA A 51 -11.65 -8.86 13.86
N ASP A 52 -12.32 -7.73 14.14
CA ASP A 52 -12.28 -6.56 13.25
C ASP A 52 -10.86 -5.99 13.12
N PHE A 53 -10.13 -5.97 14.24
CA PHE A 53 -8.76 -5.49 14.30
C PHE A 53 -7.82 -6.44 13.56
N ASP A 54 -7.84 -7.72 13.91
CA ASP A 54 -6.93 -8.73 13.38
C ASP A 54 -7.12 -8.97 11.88
N ASN A 55 -8.35 -8.99 11.37
CA ASN A 55 -8.62 -9.16 9.95
C ASN A 55 -8.01 -8.04 9.10
N VAL A 56 -8.10 -6.80 9.57
CA VAL A 56 -7.51 -5.64 8.88
C VAL A 56 -5.99 -5.71 8.92
N LEU A 57 -5.40 -6.02 10.07
CA LEU A 57 -3.94 -6.18 10.18
C LEU A 57 -3.42 -7.37 9.37
N ALA A 58 -4.13 -8.49 9.38
CA ALA A 58 -3.77 -9.68 8.62
C ALA A 58 -3.68 -9.38 7.11
N THR A 59 -4.66 -8.67 6.58
CA THR A 59 -4.69 -8.34 5.15
C THR A 59 -3.71 -7.21 4.81
N ASN A 60 -3.85 -6.05 5.49
CA ASN A 60 -3.16 -4.82 5.06
C ASN A 60 -1.67 -4.82 5.42
N LEU A 61 -1.29 -5.44 6.53
CA LEU A 61 0.09 -5.39 7.04
C LEU A 61 0.81 -6.73 6.89
N LYS A 62 0.24 -7.82 7.41
CA LYS A 62 0.90 -9.13 7.31
C LYS A 62 0.98 -9.60 5.86
N GLY A 63 -0.06 -9.37 5.04
CA GLY A 63 -0.04 -9.68 3.61
C GLY A 63 1.10 -8.98 2.87
N ALA A 64 1.25 -7.68 3.10
CA ALA A 64 2.35 -6.91 2.53
C ALA A 64 3.72 -7.42 3.01
N PHE A 65 3.86 -7.80 4.29
CA PHE A 65 5.07 -8.41 4.82
C PHE A 65 5.40 -9.72 4.11
N PHE A 66 4.44 -10.62 3.92
CA PHE A 66 4.66 -11.91 3.27
C PHE A 66 5.06 -11.75 1.80
N CYS A 67 4.36 -10.90 1.05
CA CYS A 67 4.69 -10.61 -0.34
C CYS A 67 6.07 -9.95 -0.47
N THR A 68 6.39 -8.99 0.39
CA THR A 68 7.70 -8.33 0.41
C THR A 68 8.81 -9.33 0.70
N LYS A 69 8.65 -10.17 1.73
CA LYS A 69 9.62 -11.22 2.08
C LYS A 69 9.87 -12.20 0.92
N ALA A 70 8.82 -12.60 0.22
CA ALA A 70 8.94 -13.50 -0.93
C ALA A 70 9.64 -12.82 -2.12
N ALA A 71 9.23 -11.59 -2.48
CA ALA A 71 9.80 -10.83 -3.61
C ALA A 71 11.26 -10.46 -3.37
N CYS A 72 11.64 -10.08 -2.15
CA CYS A 72 13.01 -9.73 -1.81
C CYS A 72 14.02 -10.84 -2.09
N ARG A 73 13.63 -12.12 -2.02
CA ARG A 73 14.52 -13.24 -2.37
C ARG A 73 14.99 -13.15 -3.82
N PHE A 74 14.07 -12.87 -4.74
CA PHE A 74 14.36 -12.68 -6.18
C PHE A 74 15.13 -11.39 -6.42
N MET A 75 14.64 -10.27 -5.88
CA MET A 75 15.23 -8.94 -6.06
C MET A 75 16.69 -8.88 -5.56
N MET A 76 17.02 -9.55 -4.45
CA MET A 76 18.39 -9.62 -3.93
C MET A 76 19.33 -10.33 -4.88
N HIS A 77 18.92 -11.45 -5.49
CA HIS A 77 19.72 -12.17 -6.50
C HIS A 77 19.89 -11.33 -7.77
N GLN A 78 18.83 -10.62 -8.20
CA GLN A 78 18.84 -9.74 -9.36
C GLN A 78 19.68 -8.48 -9.14
N ARG A 79 19.92 -8.08 -7.85
CA ARG A 79 20.49 -6.78 -7.45
C ARG A 79 19.70 -5.60 -8.04
N TYR A 80 18.39 -5.76 -8.06
CA TYR A 80 17.43 -4.77 -8.52
C TYR A 80 16.05 -5.06 -7.95
N GLY A 81 15.35 -4.01 -7.54
CA GLY A 81 13.95 -4.11 -7.11
C GLY A 81 13.33 -2.77 -6.76
N ARG A 82 12.01 -2.69 -6.90
CA ARG A 82 11.20 -1.55 -6.49
C ARG A 82 10.01 -2.08 -5.68
N ILE A 83 9.93 -1.69 -4.42
CA ILE A 83 8.85 -2.06 -3.51
C ILE A 83 8.03 -0.81 -3.23
N ILE A 84 6.76 -0.83 -3.59
CA ILE A 84 5.84 0.28 -3.35
C ILE A 84 4.69 -0.23 -2.49
N SER A 85 4.50 0.36 -1.32
CA SER A 85 3.40 0.02 -0.43
C SER A 85 2.35 1.13 -0.44
N VAL A 86 1.09 0.79 -0.73
CA VAL A 86 -0.02 1.75 -0.72
C VAL A 86 -0.58 1.86 0.70
N SER A 87 -0.19 2.92 1.39
CA SER A 87 -0.67 3.27 2.72
C SER A 87 -1.94 4.14 2.63
N SER A 88 -2.04 5.18 3.44
CA SER A 88 -3.10 6.19 3.45
C SER A 88 -2.65 7.37 4.33
N VAL A 89 -3.21 8.55 4.11
CA VAL A 89 -3.11 9.67 5.07
C VAL A 89 -3.65 9.30 6.44
N VAL A 90 -4.62 8.38 6.52
CA VAL A 90 -5.12 7.82 7.78
C VAL A 90 -4.03 7.09 8.57
N GLY A 91 -3.05 6.49 7.89
CA GLY A 91 -1.88 5.89 8.54
C GLY A 91 -0.89 6.92 9.11
N LEU A 92 -0.98 8.19 8.69
CA LEU A 92 -0.15 9.29 9.18
C LEU A 92 -0.81 10.03 10.34
N HIS A 93 -2.13 10.28 10.24
CA HIS A 93 -2.83 11.19 11.15
C HIS A 93 -3.89 10.50 12.02
N GLY A 94 -4.26 9.26 11.69
CA GLY A 94 -5.42 8.58 12.29
C GLY A 94 -6.73 9.08 11.73
N ASN A 95 -7.81 8.36 12.05
CA ASN A 95 -9.19 8.80 11.78
C ASN A 95 -10.14 8.13 12.78
N ALA A 96 -11.14 8.86 13.25
CA ALA A 96 -12.15 8.32 14.16
C ALA A 96 -12.90 7.15 13.49
N GLY A 97 -13.04 6.04 14.22
CA GLY A 97 -13.67 4.83 13.70
C GLY A 97 -12.75 3.91 12.88
N GLN A 98 -11.49 4.29 12.65
CA GLN A 98 -10.55 3.54 11.81
C GLN A 98 -9.27 3.13 12.56
N ALA A 99 -9.35 2.83 13.84
CA ALA A 99 -8.15 2.51 14.64
C ALA A 99 -7.36 1.30 14.08
N ASN A 100 -8.04 0.23 13.65
CA ASN A 100 -7.45 -0.93 12.99
C ASN A 100 -6.79 -0.57 11.63
N TYR A 101 -7.50 0.19 10.82
CA TYR A 101 -7.00 0.63 9.51
C TYR A 101 -5.79 1.57 9.67
N ALA A 102 -5.89 2.57 10.55
CA ALA A 102 -4.80 3.48 10.86
C ALA A 102 -3.56 2.72 11.35
N ALA A 103 -3.73 1.79 12.30
CA ALA A 103 -2.64 0.96 12.79
C ALA A 103 -1.98 0.13 11.69
N SER A 104 -2.79 -0.49 10.81
CA SER A 104 -2.29 -1.29 9.70
C SER A 104 -1.48 -0.45 8.69
N LYS A 105 -1.98 0.75 8.35
CA LYS A 105 -1.34 1.65 7.38
C LYS A 105 -0.11 2.35 7.95
N ALA A 106 -0.11 2.68 9.25
CA ALA A 106 1.07 3.17 9.96
C ALA A 106 2.15 2.07 10.06
N GLY A 107 1.76 0.83 10.41
CA GLY A 107 2.66 -0.32 10.43
C GLY A 107 3.31 -0.59 9.08
N LEU A 108 2.55 -0.42 7.99
CA LEU A 108 3.06 -0.56 6.62
C LEU A 108 4.15 0.47 6.29
N ILE A 109 4.04 1.69 6.80
CA ILE A 109 5.10 2.72 6.67
C ILE A 109 6.37 2.25 7.37
N GLY A 110 6.27 1.77 8.60
CA GLY A 110 7.42 1.26 9.37
C GLY A 110 8.08 0.06 8.70
N LEU A 111 7.28 -0.91 8.24
CA LEU A 111 7.75 -2.08 7.49
C LEU A 111 8.53 -1.67 6.24
N THR A 112 7.97 -0.77 5.45
CA THR A 112 8.59 -0.31 4.19
C THR A 112 9.89 0.44 4.44
N LYS A 113 9.96 1.30 5.47
CA LYS A 113 11.20 2.00 5.86
C LYS A 113 12.29 1.02 6.35
N SER A 114 11.91 -0.05 7.02
CA SER A 114 12.85 -1.10 7.44
C SER A 114 13.41 -1.84 6.23
N ALA A 115 12.56 -2.25 5.30
CA ALA A 115 12.98 -2.87 4.04
C ALA A 115 13.89 -1.96 3.23
N ALA A 116 13.60 -0.66 3.17
CA ALA A 116 14.45 0.33 2.50
C ALA A 116 15.88 0.31 3.05
N LYS A 117 16.03 0.30 4.38
CA LYS A 117 17.36 0.26 5.03
C LYS A 117 18.09 -1.06 4.81
N GLU A 118 17.37 -2.18 4.86
CA GLU A 118 17.94 -3.52 4.70
C GLU A 118 18.48 -3.77 3.28
N TYR A 119 17.77 -3.28 2.26
CA TYR A 119 18.00 -3.69 0.89
C TYR A 119 18.62 -2.63 -0.01
N ALA A 120 18.84 -1.40 0.47
CA ALA A 120 19.42 -0.29 -0.32
C ALA A 120 20.76 -0.67 -0.98
N ALA A 121 21.66 -1.36 -0.26
CA ALA A 121 22.94 -1.81 -0.78
C ALA A 121 22.84 -2.85 -1.93
N ARG A 122 21.64 -3.34 -2.20
CA ARG A 122 21.32 -4.27 -3.30
C ARG A 122 20.60 -3.59 -4.47
N ASN A 123 20.59 -2.25 -4.53
CA ASN A 123 19.85 -1.49 -5.54
C ASN A 123 18.34 -1.79 -5.52
N ILE A 124 17.81 -2.02 -4.32
CA ILE A 124 16.38 -2.22 -4.09
C ILE A 124 15.88 -1.00 -3.32
N THR A 125 14.90 -0.31 -3.88
CA THR A 125 14.22 0.80 -3.18
C THR A 125 12.89 0.32 -2.62
N ALA A 126 12.49 0.87 -1.47
CA ALA A 126 11.19 0.61 -0.88
C ALA A 126 10.58 1.94 -0.43
N ASN A 127 9.40 2.27 -0.97
CA ASN A 127 8.72 3.54 -0.73
C ASN A 127 7.23 3.31 -0.45
N VAL A 128 6.60 4.31 0.12
CA VAL A 128 5.17 4.34 0.43
C VAL A 128 4.51 5.42 -0.40
N VAL A 129 3.36 5.09 -0.97
CA VAL A 129 2.39 6.07 -1.46
C VAL A 129 1.27 6.14 -0.42
N ALA A 130 0.91 7.34 0.01
CA ALA A 130 -0.15 7.60 0.98
C ALA A 130 -1.28 8.41 0.33
N PRO A 131 -2.30 7.74 -0.24
CA PRO A 131 -3.45 8.42 -0.82
C PRO A 131 -4.26 9.15 0.25
N GLY A 132 -4.84 10.28 -0.14
CA GLY A 132 -5.90 10.97 0.60
C GLY A 132 -7.27 10.39 0.26
N PHE A 133 -8.23 11.30 0.01
CA PHE A 133 -9.58 10.92 -0.39
C PHE A 133 -9.62 10.70 -1.92
N ILE A 134 -9.79 9.44 -2.31
CA ILE A 134 -9.76 8.99 -3.72
C ILE A 134 -11.12 8.42 -4.11
N ALA A 135 -11.63 8.80 -5.27
CA ALA A 135 -12.85 8.24 -5.84
C ALA A 135 -12.64 6.77 -6.22
N THR A 136 -13.26 5.88 -5.46
CA THR A 136 -13.22 4.42 -5.63
C THR A 136 -14.56 3.83 -5.21
N ASP A 137 -14.79 2.55 -5.47
CA ASP A 137 -16.00 1.84 -4.99
C ASP A 137 -16.16 1.93 -3.46
N MET A 138 -15.04 1.98 -2.74
CA MET A 138 -15.03 2.12 -1.27
C MET A 138 -15.55 3.48 -0.80
N THR A 139 -15.34 4.55 -1.58
CA THR A 139 -15.82 5.90 -1.27
C THR A 139 -17.16 6.24 -1.93
N ALA A 140 -17.56 5.46 -2.93
CA ALA A 140 -18.84 5.64 -3.64
C ALA A 140 -20.08 5.40 -2.76
N VAL A 141 -19.91 4.64 -1.67
CA VAL A 141 -21.01 4.34 -0.72
C VAL A 141 -21.30 5.47 0.28
N LEU A 142 -20.50 6.55 0.27
CA LEU A 142 -20.69 7.68 1.17
C LEU A 142 -21.90 8.52 0.73
N SER A 143 -22.64 9.05 1.72
CA SER A 143 -23.72 10.00 1.45
C SER A 143 -23.17 11.31 0.85
N GLU A 144 -23.99 11.98 0.04
CA GLU A 144 -23.60 13.24 -0.61
C GLU A 144 -23.09 14.31 0.38
N PRO A 145 -23.71 14.50 1.58
CA PRO A 145 -23.17 15.43 2.58
C PRO A 145 -21.81 15.03 3.11
N ALA A 146 -21.55 13.72 3.30
CA ALA A 146 -20.24 13.23 3.76
C ALA A 146 -19.18 13.42 2.69
N ARG A 147 -19.53 13.21 1.43
CA ARG A 147 -18.65 13.45 0.28
C ARG A 147 -18.28 14.92 0.16
N ALA A 148 -19.27 15.82 0.19
CA ALA A 148 -19.05 17.26 0.13
C ALA A 148 -18.18 17.76 1.31
N ALA A 149 -18.39 17.23 2.52
CA ALA A 149 -17.56 17.55 3.67
C ALA A 149 -16.11 17.10 3.50
N ALA A 150 -15.89 15.90 2.95
CA ALA A 150 -14.55 15.39 2.65
C ALA A 150 -13.86 16.24 1.58
N GLU A 151 -14.58 16.62 0.51
CA GLU A 151 -14.05 17.48 -0.56
C GLU A 151 -13.67 18.88 -0.06
N ALA A 152 -14.51 19.46 0.81
CA ALA A 152 -14.23 20.75 1.43
C ALA A 152 -13.00 20.75 2.35
N ALA A 153 -12.60 19.57 2.87
CA ALA A 153 -11.41 19.40 3.70
C ALA A 153 -10.12 19.24 2.87
N ILE A 154 -10.21 19.11 1.53
CA ILE A 154 -9.07 18.97 0.64
C ILE A 154 -8.63 20.35 0.15
N PRO A 155 -7.42 20.84 0.44
CA PRO A 155 -6.93 22.14 -0.02
C PRO A 155 -6.97 22.33 -1.55
N ALA A 156 -6.76 21.26 -2.33
CA ALA A 156 -6.89 21.28 -3.79
C ALA A 156 -8.34 21.42 -4.29
N GLY A 157 -9.35 21.40 -3.41
CA GLY A 157 -10.76 21.61 -3.72
C GLY A 157 -11.41 20.54 -4.58
N LYS A 158 -10.82 19.34 -4.66
CA LYS A 158 -11.34 18.21 -5.44
C LYS A 158 -10.88 16.88 -4.88
N ILE A 159 -11.72 15.87 -5.06
CA ILE A 159 -11.38 14.47 -4.77
C ILE A 159 -10.37 13.97 -5.81
N GLY A 160 -9.37 13.19 -5.37
CA GLY A 160 -8.41 12.55 -6.27
C GLY A 160 -9.00 11.33 -6.99
N HIS A 161 -8.33 10.87 -8.03
CA HIS A 161 -8.68 9.68 -8.79
C HIS A 161 -7.64 8.58 -8.65
N ALA A 162 -8.00 7.34 -8.98
CA ALA A 162 -7.08 6.21 -8.92
C ALA A 162 -5.83 6.43 -9.80
N GLU A 163 -5.99 7.14 -10.90
CA GLU A 163 -4.94 7.51 -11.86
C GLU A 163 -3.88 8.42 -11.21
N ASP A 164 -4.26 9.31 -10.29
CA ASP A 164 -3.33 10.18 -9.57
C ASP A 164 -2.39 9.32 -8.69
N VAL A 165 -2.95 8.32 -8.02
CA VAL A 165 -2.19 7.35 -7.21
C VAL A 165 -1.32 6.48 -8.10
N ALA A 166 -1.87 5.99 -9.22
CA ALA A 166 -1.15 5.13 -10.16
C ALA A 166 0.05 5.85 -10.79
N ALA A 167 -0.07 7.15 -11.08
CA ALA A 167 1.04 7.96 -11.58
C ALA A 167 2.20 8.03 -10.58
N ALA A 168 1.90 8.24 -9.29
CA ALA A 168 2.91 8.23 -8.23
C ALA A 168 3.58 6.87 -8.06
N VAL A 169 2.79 5.78 -8.11
CA VAL A 169 3.31 4.40 -8.07
C VAL A 169 4.21 4.13 -9.27
N ALA A 170 3.79 4.50 -10.48
CA ALA A 170 4.56 4.32 -11.70
C ALA A 170 5.89 5.10 -11.68
N PHE A 171 5.89 6.33 -11.16
CA PHE A 171 7.11 7.11 -10.95
C PHE A 171 8.09 6.39 -10.02
N LEU A 172 7.62 5.92 -8.84
CA LEU A 172 8.47 5.23 -7.88
C LEU A 172 8.94 3.84 -8.37
N ALA A 173 8.21 3.22 -9.28
CA ALA A 173 8.59 1.96 -9.94
C ALA A 173 9.65 2.15 -11.03
N GLY A 174 9.82 3.37 -11.55
CA GLY A 174 10.74 3.69 -12.64
C GLY A 174 12.21 3.74 -12.21
N GLU A 175 13.10 3.65 -13.19
CA GLU A 175 14.56 3.76 -12.99
C GLU A 175 14.95 5.12 -12.42
N GLN A 176 14.25 6.20 -12.80
CA GLN A 176 14.50 7.57 -12.36
C GLN A 176 14.34 7.75 -10.84
N ALA A 177 13.56 6.89 -10.18
CA ALA A 177 13.40 6.87 -8.73
C ALA A 177 14.46 6.02 -8.00
N GLY A 178 15.53 5.61 -8.67
CA GLY A 178 16.55 4.70 -8.12
C GLY A 178 17.30 5.20 -6.89
N TYR A 179 17.27 6.51 -6.62
CA TYR A 179 17.88 7.12 -5.42
C TYR A 179 16.84 7.55 -4.37
N ILE A 180 15.55 7.24 -4.60
CA ILE A 180 14.45 7.53 -3.69
C ILE A 180 14.11 6.24 -2.93
N THR A 181 14.37 6.20 -1.62
CA THR A 181 14.04 5.05 -0.79
C THR A 181 13.67 5.47 0.63
N GLY A 182 12.78 4.72 1.29
CA GLY A 182 12.29 5.00 2.63
C GLY A 182 11.34 6.19 2.73
N GLN A 183 10.86 6.73 1.60
CA GLN A 183 10.00 7.91 1.57
C GLN A 183 8.52 7.56 1.66
N VAL A 184 7.74 8.52 2.15
CA VAL A 184 6.27 8.51 2.10
C VAL A 184 5.84 9.65 1.19
N LEU A 185 5.27 9.31 0.04
CA LEU A 185 4.75 10.27 -0.92
C LEU A 185 3.23 10.36 -0.75
N CYS A 186 2.76 11.49 -0.24
CA CYS A 186 1.32 11.76 -0.15
C CYS A 186 0.76 12.12 -1.52
N VAL A 187 -0.41 11.57 -1.85
CA VAL A 187 -1.20 11.87 -3.04
C VAL A 187 -2.60 12.19 -2.57
N ASP A 188 -2.79 13.40 -2.04
CA ASP A 188 -3.90 13.73 -1.17
C ASP A 188 -4.49 15.14 -1.37
N GLY A 189 -4.02 15.87 -2.37
CA GLY A 189 -4.47 17.25 -2.63
C GLY A 189 -4.16 18.23 -1.50
N GLY A 190 -3.19 17.90 -0.62
CA GLY A 190 -2.81 18.68 0.54
C GLY A 190 -3.59 18.37 1.82
N MET A 191 -4.41 17.33 1.83
CA MET A 191 -5.25 16.94 2.97
C MET A 191 -4.43 16.61 4.23
N GLY A 192 -3.21 16.12 4.07
CA GLY A 192 -2.31 15.71 5.14
C GLY A 192 -1.25 16.77 5.54
N MET A 193 -1.42 18.01 5.13
CA MET A 193 -0.53 19.11 5.53
C MET A 193 -0.85 19.64 6.93
#